data_b36da2b3310f0abccbf82ad0a3939cbd
#
_entry.id   b36da2b3310f0abccbf82ad0a3939cbd
#
_cell.length_a   1.000
_cell.length_b   1.000
_cell.length_c   1.000
_cell.angle_alpha   90.00
_cell.angle_beta   90.00
_cell.angle_gamma   90.00
#
_symmetry.space_group_name_H-M   'P 1'
#
loop_
_entity.id
_entity.type
_entity.pdbx_description
1 polymer ?
#
loop_
_entity_poly.entity_id
_entity_poly.type
_entity_poly.pdbx_seq_one_letter_code
_entity_poly.pdbx_strand_id
1 'polypeptide(L)' 'MTLAERYQEAKNKERPLTPAVAFIREVADVTRKSDIAVRRWISGEVTPDALTQQVLAKHFKCTPEDLFPELNK' A
#
# COMPACT_ATOMS: atom_id res chain seq x y z
N MET A 1 -9.15 0.16 6.63
CA MET A 1 -8.71 1.05 5.54
C MET A 1 -7.84 0.25 4.57
N THR A 2 -8.20 0.22 3.29
CA THR A 2 -7.43 -0.52 2.29
C THR A 2 -6.15 0.22 1.91
N LEU A 3 -5.24 -0.47 1.22
CA LEU A 3 -4.02 0.17 0.73
C LEU A 3 -4.35 1.30 -0.26
N ALA A 4 -5.33 1.09 -1.13
CA ALA A 4 -5.75 2.12 -2.09
C ALA A 4 -6.33 3.33 -1.37
N GLU A 5 -7.11 3.14 -0.31
CA GLU A 5 -7.64 4.23 0.50
C GLU A 5 -6.54 5.00 1.19
N ARG A 6 -5.54 4.30 1.72
CA ARG A 6 -4.39 4.95 2.35
C ARG A 6 -3.60 5.79 1.34
N TYR A 7 -3.47 5.29 0.11
CA TYR A 7 -2.82 6.03 -0.97
C TYR A 7 -3.61 7.29 -1.31
N GLN A 8 -4.93 7.20 -1.44
CA GLN A 8 -5.77 8.36 -1.74
C GLN A 8 -5.71 9.41 -0.63
N GLU A 9 -5.68 8.97 0.61
CA GLU A 9 -5.54 9.87 1.75
C GLU A 9 -4.21 10.63 1.69
N ALA A 10 -3.12 9.94 1.37
CA ALA A 10 -1.82 10.57 1.20
C ALA A 10 -1.81 11.55 0.03
N LYS A 11 -2.46 11.17 -1.08
CA LYS A 11 -2.55 12.01 -2.28
C LYS A 11 -3.32 13.30 -2.02
N ASN A 12 -4.30 13.25 -1.13
CA ASN A 12 -5.15 14.41 -0.84
C ASN A 12 -4.54 15.40 0.15
N LYS A 13 -3.39 15.07 0.73
CA LYS A 13 -2.71 15.99 1.65
C LYS A 13 -1.99 17.07 0.84
N GLU A 14 -2.20 18.33 1.19
CA GLU A 14 -1.52 19.44 0.56
C GLU A 14 -0.13 19.59 1.16
N ARG A 15 0.90 19.26 0.39
CA ARG A 15 2.31 19.40 0.79
C ARG A 15 3.16 19.73 -0.43
N PRO A 16 4.32 20.43 -0.22
CA PRO A 16 5.22 20.76 -1.32
C PRO A 16 5.80 19.55 -2.04
N LEU A 17 6.07 18.47 -1.29
CA LEU A 17 6.50 17.19 -1.86
C LEU A 17 5.25 16.36 -2.12
N THR A 18 5.24 15.62 -3.23
CA THR A 18 4.09 14.80 -3.59
C THR A 18 3.88 13.67 -2.57
N PRO A 19 2.87 13.77 -1.68
CA PRO A 19 2.65 12.74 -0.65
C PRO A 19 2.37 11.37 -1.24
N ALA A 20 1.75 11.34 -2.42
CA ALA A 20 1.47 10.09 -3.10
C ALA A 20 2.75 9.33 -3.48
N VAL A 21 3.77 10.05 -3.97
CA VAL A 21 5.05 9.44 -4.30
C VAL A 21 5.77 8.98 -3.04
N ALA A 22 5.71 9.79 -1.99
CA ALA A 22 6.31 9.43 -0.70
C ALA A 22 5.67 8.17 -0.13
N PHE A 23 4.35 8.04 -0.23
CA PHE A 23 3.63 6.85 0.21
C PHE A 23 4.09 5.60 -0.56
N ILE A 24 4.17 5.71 -1.87
CA ILE A 24 4.61 4.59 -2.72
C ILE A 24 6.02 4.16 -2.35
N ARG A 25 6.93 5.11 -2.16
CA ARG A 25 8.31 4.81 -1.77
C ARG A 25 8.40 4.16 -0.41
N GLU A 26 7.59 4.63 0.55
CA GLU A 26 7.54 4.02 1.88
C GLU A 26 7.11 2.56 1.79
N VAL A 27 6.04 2.27 1.05
CA VAL A 27 5.56 0.91 0.89
C VAL A 27 6.59 0.04 0.16
N ALA A 28 7.20 0.58 -0.88
CA ALA A 28 8.24 -0.13 -1.63
C ALA A 28 9.44 -0.48 -0.73
N ASP A 29 9.86 0.47 0.09
CA ASP A 29 10.97 0.30 1.01
C ASP A 29 10.67 -0.77 2.07
N VAL A 30 9.50 -0.70 2.68
CA VAL A 30 9.08 -1.63 3.73
C VAL A 30 9.00 -3.07 3.19
N THR A 31 8.52 -3.22 1.97
CA THR A 31 8.34 -4.53 1.34
C THR A 31 9.55 -4.98 0.52
N ARG A 32 10.50 -4.07 0.27
CA ARG A 32 11.64 -4.30 -0.62
C ARG A 32 11.20 -4.68 -2.03
N LYS A 33 10.12 -4.07 -2.48
CA LYS A 33 9.60 -4.24 -3.83
C LYS A 33 9.75 -2.94 -4.61
N SER A 34 9.49 -2.99 -5.91
CA SER A 34 9.62 -1.80 -6.76
C SER A 34 8.40 -0.89 -6.63
N ASP A 35 8.59 0.37 -7.00
CA ASP A 35 7.48 1.34 -7.09
C ASP A 35 6.39 0.84 -8.04
N ILE A 36 6.80 0.19 -9.12
CA ILE A 36 5.86 -0.35 -10.12
C ILE A 36 4.97 -1.42 -9.47
N ALA A 37 5.56 -2.32 -8.68
CA ALA A 37 4.80 -3.34 -7.97
C ALA A 37 3.78 -2.70 -7.03
N VAL A 38 4.20 -1.70 -6.26
CA VAL A 38 3.31 -1.00 -5.33
C VAL A 38 2.15 -0.35 -6.07
N ARG A 39 2.41 0.31 -7.20
CA ARG A 39 1.36 0.95 -8.00
C ARG A 39 0.34 -0.08 -8.49
N ARG A 40 0.79 -1.27 -8.87
CA ARG A 40 -0.10 -2.36 -9.30
C ARG A 40 -0.97 -2.87 -8.15
N TRP A 41 -0.43 -2.93 -6.94
CA TRP A 41 -1.22 -3.30 -5.76
C TRP A 41 -2.31 -2.28 -5.48
N ILE A 42 -1.98 -1.00 -5.58
CA ILE A 42 -2.93 0.09 -5.34
C ILE A 42 -4.04 0.08 -6.37
N SER A 43 -3.71 -0.17 -7.64
CA SER A 43 -4.70 -0.21 -8.72
C SER A 43 -5.56 -1.47 -8.71
N GLY A 44 -5.15 -2.49 -7.94
CA GLY A 44 -5.85 -3.77 -7.89
C GLY A 44 -5.49 -4.71 -9.03
N GLU A 45 -4.53 -4.33 -9.87
CA GLU A 45 -4.08 -5.16 -10.99
C GLU A 45 -3.38 -6.43 -10.52
N VAL A 46 -2.59 -6.31 -9.47
CA VAL A 46 -1.84 -7.42 -8.87
C VAL A 46 -2.01 -7.35 -7.36
N THR A 47 -2.02 -8.50 -6.71
CA THR A 47 -2.07 -8.57 -5.25
C THR A 47 -0.73 -9.11 -4.73
N PRO A 48 -0.16 -8.52 -3.67
CA PRO A 48 1.09 -9.02 -3.12
C PRO A 48 0.90 -10.39 -2.45
N ASP A 49 1.99 -11.13 -2.30
CA ASP A 49 1.94 -12.43 -1.63
C ASP A 49 1.64 -12.28 -0.13
N ALA A 50 1.35 -13.41 0.52
CA ALA A 50 0.94 -13.41 1.93
C ALA A 50 2.00 -12.78 2.84
N LEU A 51 3.27 -13.07 2.60
CA LEU A 51 4.35 -12.52 3.42
C LEU A 51 4.42 -11.00 3.29
N THR A 52 4.33 -10.49 2.08
CA THR A 52 4.35 -9.05 1.81
C THR A 52 3.15 -8.38 2.48
N GLN A 53 1.98 -8.99 2.41
CA GLN A 53 0.78 -8.48 3.08
C GLN A 53 0.97 -8.39 4.59
N GLN A 54 1.59 -9.40 5.20
CA GLN A 54 1.86 -9.39 6.63
C GLN A 54 2.83 -8.26 7.01
N VAL A 55 3.86 -8.05 6.21
CA VAL A 55 4.82 -6.97 6.44
C VAL A 55 4.12 -5.61 6.41
N LEU A 56 3.26 -5.39 5.41
CA LEU A 56 2.51 -4.14 5.30
C LEU A 56 1.50 -3.96 6.42
N ALA A 57 0.80 -5.02 6.78
CA ALA A 57 -0.18 -4.97 7.87
C ALA A 57 0.50 -4.59 9.18
N LYS A 58 1.66 -5.17 9.45
CA LYS A 58 2.43 -4.85 10.65
C LYS A 58 2.91 -3.40 10.62
N HIS A 59 3.37 -2.93 9.47
CA HIS A 59 3.83 -1.54 9.30
C HIS A 59 2.71 -0.55 9.56
N PHE A 60 1.52 -0.81 9.04
CA PHE A 60 0.36 0.07 9.21
C PHE A 60 -0.47 -0.24 10.46
N LYS A 61 -0.05 -1.21 11.26
CA LYS A 61 -0.72 -1.60 12.50
C LYS A 61 -2.18 -2.02 12.26
N CYS A 62 -2.37 -2.85 11.25
CA CYS A 62 -3.69 -3.38 10.89
C CYS A 62 -3.57 -4.84 10.47
N THR A 63 -4.63 -5.43 9.96
CA THR A 63 -4.60 -6.81 9.46
C THR A 63 -4.42 -6.82 7.95
N PRO A 64 -3.90 -7.93 7.38
CA PRO A 64 -3.83 -8.04 5.91
C PRO A 64 -5.19 -7.88 5.24
N GLU A 65 -6.26 -8.34 5.88
CA GLU A 65 -7.62 -8.21 5.35
C GLU A 65 -8.08 -6.75 5.26
N ASP A 66 -7.60 -5.89 6.16
CA ASP A 66 -7.89 -4.46 6.09
C ASP A 66 -7.29 -3.83 4.84
N LEU A 67 -6.09 -4.25 4.47
CA LEU A 67 -5.40 -3.69 3.33
C LEU A 67 -5.86 -4.29 2.00
N PHE A 68 -6.15 -5.59 2.01
CA PHE A 68 -6.50 -6.34 0.80
C PHE A 68 -7.74 -7.20 1.05
N PRO A 69 -8.92 -6.57 1.22
CA PRO A 69 -10.13 -7.32 1.56
C PRO A 69 -10.59 -8.29 0.47
N GLU A 70 -10.21 -8.07 -0.77
CA GLU A 70 -10.59 -8.91 -1.89
C GLU A 70 -10.02 -10.32 -1.82
N LEU A 71 -8.96 -10.53 -1.02
CA LEU A 71 -8.34 -11.83 -0.89
C LEU A 71 -9.14 -12.82 -0.07
N ASN A 72 -10.14 -12.34 0.67
CA ASN A 72 -10.88 -13.16 1.64
C ASN A 72 -12.30 -13.45 1.19
N LYS A 73 -12.52 -13.43 -0.08
CA LYS A 73 -13.81 -13.81 -0.66
C LYS A 73 -13.90 -15.31 -0.86
#